data_7a6f6ae9344f18a77a59588e0b406177
#
_entry.id   7a6f6ae9344f18a77a59588e0b406177
#
_cell.length_a   1.000
_cell.length_b   1.000
_cell.length_c   1.000
_cell.angle_alpha   90.00
_cell.angle_beta   90.00
_cell.angle_gamma   90.00
#
_symmetry.space_group_name_H-M   'P 1'
#
loop_
_entity.id
_entity.type
_entity.pdbx_description
1 polymer ?
#
loop_
_entity_poly.entity_id
_entity_poly.type
_entity_poly.pdbx_seq_one_letter_code
_entity_poly.pdbx_strand_id
1 'polypeptide(L)'
;MKTTINDYVHKTMTENMALMDKYPAFALNYEGAIKYMWMKEYYPTEFDRLRSYVSSGRWHVSGMSVDASDVMVSSAESILHSMLYANRFYRQEFGVRGGYDIMLPDCFGFSYALPTLARHAGIRGFHTAKLAWGAASYDRLAPFGVW
;
A
#
# COMPACT_ATOMS: atom_id res chain seq x y z
N MET A 1 -12.55 -15.50 4.38
CA MET A 1 -12.48 -14.12 4.92
C MET A 1 -12.04 -14.06 6.38
N LYS A 2 -12.66 -14.78 7.34
CA LYS A 2 -12.21 -14.78 8.75
C LYS A 2 -10.73 -15.14 8.93
N THR A 3 -10.24 -16.18 8.28
CA THR A 3 -8.82 -16.58 8.29
C THR A 3 -7.90 -15.46 7.82
N THR A 4 -8.23 -14.81 6.69
CA THR A 4 -7.42 -13.72 6.15
C THR A 4 -7.35 -12.54 7.13
N ILE A 5 -8.47 -12.17 7.72
CA ILE A 5 -8.51 -11.03 8.66
C ILE A 5 -7.78 -11.37 9.95
N ASN A 6 -8.08 -12.51 10.57
CA ASN A 6 -7.54 -12.87 11.88
C ASN A 6 -6.08 -13.33 11.81
N ASP A 7 -5.78 -14.28 10.90
CA ASP A 7 -4.52 -15.01 10.92
C ASP A 7 -3.42 -14.27 10.16
N TYR A 8 -3.80 -13.37 9.23
CA TYR A 8 -2.82 -12.61 8.47
C TYR A 8 -2.85 -11.12 8.82
N VAL A 9 -3.96 -10.42 8.61
CA VAL A 9 -3.98 -8.95 8.76
C VAL A 9 -3.82 -8.55 10.21
N HIS A 10 -4.71 -9.02 11.10
CA HIS A 10 -4.67 -8.69 12.52
C HIS A 10 -3.34 -9.11 13.17
N LYS A 11 -2.94 -10.35 12.95
CA LYS A 11 -1.67 -10.87 13.47
C LYS A 11 -0.47 -10.06 12.99
N THR A 12 -0.37 -9.80 11.67
CA THR A 12 0.73 -9.00 11.12
C THR A 12 0.78 -7.62 11.75
N MET A 13 -0.36 -6.92 11.83
CA MET A 13 -0.36 -5.57 12.38
C MET A 13 -0.02 -5.55 13.87
N THR A 14 -0.60 -6.45 14.67
CA THR A 14 -0.35 -6.48 16.12
C THR A 14 1.06 -6.90 16.48
N GLU A 15 1.64 -7.88 15.78
CA GLU A 15 3.03 -8.30 15.98
C GLU A 15 4.03 -7.18 15.62
N ASN A 16 3.78 -6.44 14.52
CA ASN A 16 4.63 -5.32 14.16
C ASN A 16 4.47 -4.14 15.11
N MET A 17 3.29 -3.88 15.64
CA MET A 17 3.12 -2.89 16.73
C MET A 17 3.90 -3.30 17.99
N ALA A 18 3.91 -4.59 18.35
CA ALA A 18 4.71 -5.09 19.47
C ALA A 18 6.22 -4.94 19.22
N LEU A 19 6.68 -5.12 17.97
CA LEU A 19 8.08 -4.83 17.59
C LEU A 19 8.40 -3.34 17.69
N MET A 20 7.47 -2.47 17.35
CA MET A 20 7.64 -1.02 17.53
C MET A 20 7.75 -0.62 18.99
N ASP A 21 7.01 -1.27 19.90
CA ASP A 21 7.17 -1.03 21.34
C ASP A 21 8.54 -1.44 21.85
N LYS A 22 9.02 -2.58 21.35
CA LYS A 22 10.31 -3.14 21.78
C LYS A 22 11.53 -2.42 21.18
N TYR A 23 11.40 -1.96 19.92
CA TYR A 23 12.51 -1.38 19.18
C TYR A 23 12.16 0.04 18.69
N PRO A 24 12.67 1.09 19.36
CA PRO A 24 12.34 2.47 19.02
C PRO A 24 12.67 2.90 17.58
N ALA A 25 13.70 2.32 16.99
CA ALA A 25 14.12 2.60 15.61
C ALA A 25 13.34 1.79 14.54
N PHE A 26 12.48 0.85 14.95
CA PHE A 26 11.74 0.04 14.01
C PHE A 26 10.63 0.86 13.34
N ALA A 27 10.61 0.84 12.02
CA ALA A 27 9.57 1.46 11.19
C ALA A 27 9.04 0.46 10.17
N LEU A 28 7.81 0.61 9.75
CA LEU A 28 7.14 -0.30 8.81
C LEU A 28 6.38 0.48 7.75
N ASN A 29 6.45 0.00 6.52
CA ASN A 29 5.51 0.33 5.45
C ASN A 29 4.53 -0.82 5.29
N TYR A 30 3.23 -0.50 5.24
CA TYR A 30 2.20 -1.52 5.03
C TYR A 30 1.16 -1.01 4.03
N GLU A 31 0.88 -1.79 3.01
CA GLU A 31 0.05 -1.40 1.88
C GLU A 31 -1.37 -1.97 1.97
N GLY A 32 -2.30 -1.40 1.16
CA GLY A 32 -3.66 -1.87 1.00
C GLY A 32 -4.64 -1.31 2.03
N ALA A 33 -5.42 -0.30 1.64
CA ALA A 33 -6.37 0.37 2.52
C ALA A 33 -7.42 -0.58 3.10
N ILE A 34 -7.79 -1.65 2.38
CA ILE A 34 -8.77 -2.64 2.83
C ILE A 34 -8.35 -3.32 4.14
N LYS A 35 -7.06 -3.54 4.33
CA LYS A 35 -6.52 -4.17 5.54
C LYS A 35 -6.73 -3.28 6.77
N TYR A 36 -6.57 -1.97 6.60
CA TYR A 36 -6.86 -0.99 7.64
C TYR A 36 -8.36 -0.82 7.89
N MET A 37 -9.19 -0.91 6.85
CA MET A 37 -10.65 -0.89 6.98
C MET A 37 -11.12 -2.08 7.81
N TRP A 38 -10.59 -3.28 7.58
CA TRP A 38 -10.88 -4.46 8.39
C TRP A 38 -10.42 -4.30 9.84
N MET A 39 -9.25 -3.73 10.08
CA MET A 39 -8.79 -3.45 11.44
C MET A 39 -9.73 -2.46 12.15
N LYS A 40 -10.16 -1.41 11.47
CA LYS A 40 -11.12 -0.45 12.02
C LYS A 40 -12.46 -1.11 12.38
N GLU A 41 -12.96 -1.99 11.50
CA GLU A 41 -14.27 -2.63 11.66
C GLU A 41 -14.27 -3.70 12.75
N TYR A 42 -13.26 -4.56 12.75
CA TYR A 42 -13.24 -5.76 13.61
C TYR A 42 -12.37 -5.62 14.85
N TYR A 43 -11.42 -4.69 14.87
CA TYR A 43 -10.44 -4.50 15.95
C TYR A 43 -10.23 -3.00 16.25
N PRO A 44 -11.27 -2.28 16.67
CA PRO A 44 -11.21 -0.82 16.82
C PRO A 44 -10.17 -0.35 17.84
N THR A 45 -9.95 -1.08 18.92
CA THR A 45 -8.95 -0.75 19.95
C THR A 45 -7.53 -0.79 19.38
N GLU A 46 -7.20 -1.85 18.63
CA GLU A 46 -5.92 -2.00 17.97
C GLU A 46 -5.75 -0.98 16.83
N PHE A 47 -6.84 -0.63 16.17
CA PHE A 47 -6.83 0.41 15.14
C PHE A 47 -6.53 1.81 15.73
N ASP A 48 -7.05 2.14 16.89
CA ASP A 48 -6.73 3.39 17.59
C ASP A 48 -5.26 3.43 18.02
N ARG A 49 -4.75 2.30 18.49
CA ARG A 49 -3.31 2.16 18.77
C ARG A 49 -2.46 2.34 17.50
N LEU A 50 -2.86 1.74 16.38
CA LEU A 50 -2.20 1.89 15.09
C LEU A 50 -2.11 3.36 14.65
N ARG A 51 -3.17 4.15 14.87
CA ARG A 51 -3.17 5.60 14.59
C ARG A 51 -2.01 6.33 15.28
N SER A 52 -1.66 5.95 16.50
CA SER A 52 -0.54 6.57 17.22
C SER A 52 0.80 6.31 16.54
N TYR A 53 1.01 5.10 16.00
CA TYR A 53 2.24 4.80 15.24
C TYR A 53 2.29 5.51 13.89
N VAL A 54 1.16 5.66 13.22
CA VAL A 54 1.08 6.47 11.98
C VAL A 54 1.40 7.93 12.29
N SER A 55 0.81 8.50 13.34
CA SER A 55 1.05 9.89 13.75
C SER A 55 2.50 10.14 14.16
N SER A 56 3.16 9.17 14.75
CA SER A 56 4.59 9.27 15.11
C SER A 56 5.55 9.10 13.91
N GLY A 57 5.04 8.78 12.73
CA GLY A 57 5.83 8.53 11.53
C GLY A 57 6.57 7.20 11.51
N ARG A 58 6.26 6.30 12.45
CA ARG A 58 6.89 4.96 12.51
C ARG A 58 6.15 3.92 11.71
N TRP A 59 4.87 4.13 11.48
CA TRP A 59 4.06 3.31 10.59
C TRP A 59 3.64 4.13 9.38
N HIS A 60 4.09 3.74 8.19
CA HIS A 60 3.75 4.39 6.94
C HIS A 60 2.63 3.64 6.24
N VAL A 61 1.52 4.33 5.99
CA VAL A 61 0.46 3.81 5.13
C VAL A 61 0.89 4.00 3.68
N SER A 62 1.40 2.93 3.10
CA SER A 62 1.91 2.90 1.73
C SER A 62 0.90 2.33 0.75
N GLY A 63 1.14 2.55 -0.53
CA GLY A 63 0.33 2.01 -1.61
C GLY A 63 -1.03 2.69 -1.71
N MET A 64 -1.13 3.66 -2.60
CA MET A 64 -2.36 4.39 -2.86
C MET A 64 -3.36 3.52 -3.62
N SER A 65 -3.77 2.40 -3.03
CA SER A 65 -4.80 1.52 -3.57
C SER A 65 -5.61 0.88 -2.44
N VAL A 66 -6.83 0.49 -2.77
CA VAL A 66 -7.67 -0.27 -1.81
C VAL A 66 -7.00 -1.61 -1.51
N ASP A 67 -6.52 -2.30 -2.53
CA ASP A 67 -5.71 -3.52 -2.40
C ASP A 67 -4.71 -3.60 -3.55
N ALA A 68 -3.75 -4.51 -3.49
CA ALA A 68 -2.82 -4.78 -4.57
C ALA A 68 -3.59 -5.27 -5.81
N SER A 69 -3.69 -4.39 -6.81
CA SER A 69 -4.47 -4.65 -8.01
C SER A 69 -3.63 -5.29 -9.09
N ASP A 70 -4.22 -6.20 -9.87
CA ASP A 70 -3.65 -6.60 -11.15
C ASP A 70 -3.86 -5.47 -12.17
N VAL A 71 -2.81 -4.68 -12.38
CA VAL A 71 -2.84 -3.51 -13.26
C VAL A 71 -2.76 -3.85 -14.75
N MET A 72 -2.69 -5.13 -15.11
CA MET A 72 -2.73 -5.59 -16.50
C MET A 72 -4.14 -5.85 -16.97
N VAL A 73 -5.04 -6.31 -16.09
CA VAL A 73 -6.41 -6.68 -16.44
C VAL A 73 -7.45 -5.66 -15.97
N SER A 74 -7.11 -4.82 -14.99
CA SER A 74 -8.01 -3.79 -14.51
C SER A 74 -8.11 -2.62 -15.48
N SER A 75 -9.31 -2.05 -15.62
CA SER A 75 -9.48 -0.81 -16.39
C SER A 75 -8.79 0.37 -15.71
N ALA A 76 -8.40 1.37 -16.51
CA ALA A 76 -7.81 2.61 -15.99
C ALA A 76 -8.72 3.29 -14.95
N GLU A 77 -10.03 3.29 -15.20
CA GLU A 77 -11.03 3.85 -14.30
C GLU A 77 -11.05 3.11 -12.95
N SER A 78 -11.03 1.76 -12.98
CA SER A 78 -10.98 0.96 -11.75
C SER A 78 -9.73 1.22 -10.93
N ILE A 79 -8.58 1.38 -11.59
CA ILE A 79 -7.31 1.72 -10.93
C ILE A 79 -7.42 3.09 -10.26
N LEU A 80 -7.92 4.11 -10.98
CA LEU A 80 -8.09 5.46 -10.44
C LEU A 80 -9.10 5.51 -9.28
N HIS A 81 -10.20 4.77 -9.38
CA HIS A 81 -11.18 4.66 -8.28
C HIS A 81 -10.55 4.00 -7.05
N SER A 82 -9.78 2.93 -7.23
CA SER A 82 -9.05 2.28 -6.13
C SER A 82 -8.13 3.26 -5.42
N MET A 83 -7.38 4.08 -6.18
CA MET A 83 -6.53 5.13 -5.64
C MET A 83 -7.34 6.21 -4.89
N LEU A 84 -8.45 6.64 -5.46
CA LEU A 84 -9.31 7.66 -4.86
C LEU A 84 -9.90 7.21 -3.51
N TYR A 85 -10.42 5.97 -3.45
CA TYR A 85 -10.99 5.43 -2.23
C TYR A 85 -9.94 5.23 -1.14
N ALA A 86 -8.77 4.70 -1.49
CA ALA A 86 -7.67 4.54 -0.54
C ALA A 86 -7.21 5.91 0.02
N ASN A 87 -7.01 6.90 -0.85
CA ASN A 87 -6.62 8.24 -0.46
C ASN A 87 -7.65 8.89 0.48
N ARG A 88 -8.94 8.76 0.15
CA ARG A 88 -10.02 9.27 1.00
C ARG A 88 -9.97 8.64 2.38
N PHE A 89 -9.84 7.30 2.45
CA PHE A 89 -9.75 6.58 3.72
C PHE A 89 -8.54 7.01 4.54
N TYR A 90 -7.35 7.06 3.95
CA TYR A 90 -6.13 7.46 4.66
C TYR A 90 -6.19 8.90 5.18
N ARG A 91 -6.77 9.80 4.41
CA ARG A 91 -7.00 11.19 4.87
C ARG A 91 -7.96 11.26 6.05
N GLN A 92 -9.06 10.54 5.99
CA GLN A 92 -10.09 10.54 7.02
C GLN A 92 -9.61 9.92 8.33
N GLU A 93 -8.88 8.81 8.24
CA GLU A 93 -8.51 8.01 9.40
C GLU A 93 -7.15 8.40 10.01
N PHE A 94 -6.22 8.82 9.20
CA PHE A 94 -4.84 9.08 9.64
C PHE A 94 -4.37 10.52 9.41
N GLY A 95 -5.17 11.37 8.79
CA GLY A 95 -4.77 12.73 8.45
C GLY A 95 -3.67 12.81 7.39
N VAL A 96 -3.33 11.71 6.75
CA VAL A 96 -2.30 11.65 5.70
C VAL A 96 -2.83 12.36 4.46
N ARG A 97 -2.13 13.39 4.04
CA ARG A 97 -2.45 14.13 2.80
C ARG A 97 -1.91 13.40 1.58
N GLY A 98 -2.62 12.38 1.18
CA GLY A 98 -2.28 11.58 0.00
C GLY A 98 -1.12 10.60 0.25
N GLY A 99 -1.26 9.38 -0.20
CA GLY A 99 -0.12 8.52 -0.46
C GLY A 99 0.62 9.08 -1.65
N TYR A 100 1.92 8.98 -1.62
CA TYR A 100 2.75 9.47 -2.72
C TYR A 100 3.27 8.34 -3.58
N ASP A 101 2.88 7.10 -3.27
CA ASP A 101 3.41 5.90 -3.88
C ASP A 101 2.32 4.89 -4.25
N ILE A 102 2.63 4.07 -5.25
CA ILE A 102 1.96 2.81 -5.52
C ILE A 102 2.92 1.71 -5.07
N MET A 103 2.43 0.79 -4.25
CA MET A 103 3.17 -0.37 -3.79
C MET A 103 2.50 -1.64 -4.33
N LEU A 104 3.15 -2.27 -5.31
CA LEU A 104 2.71 -3.50 -5.96
C LEU A 104 3.83 -4.55 -5.87
N PRO A 105 4.08 -5.10 -4.69
CA PRO A 105 5.26 -5.94 -4.46
C PRO A 105 5.19 -7.27 -5.22
N ASP A 106 3.99 -7.79 -5.47
CA ASP A 106 3.76 -9.12 -6.04
C ASP A 106 2.84 -9.13 -7.27
N CYS A 107 2.94 -8.13 -8.13
CA CYS A 107 2.21 -8.09 -9.40
C CYS A 107 2.97 -8.82 -10.51
N PHE A 108 2.22 -9.42 -11.44
CA PHE A 108 2.74 -10.26 -12.50
C PHE A 108 2.78 -9.55 -13.86
N GLY A 109 2.93 -8.26 -13.86
CA GLY A 109 3.06 -7.40 -15.01
C GLY A 109 2.62 -5.98 -14.71
N PHE A 110 3.07 -5.04 -15.54
CA PHE A 110 2.77 -3.63 -15.39
C PHE A 110 2.44 -3.02 -16.76
N SER A 111 1.28 -2.36 -16.82
CA SER A 111 0.89 -1.63 -18.02
C SER A 111 1.75 -0.38 -18.21
N TYR A 112 2.13 -0.08 -19.46
CA TYR A 112 2.77 1.18 -19.82
C TYR A 112 1.92 2.43 -19.50
N ALA A 113 0.60 2.26 -19.33
CA ALA A 113 -0.29 3.33 -18.91
C ALA A 113 -0.19 3.66 -17.41
N LEU A 114 0.32 2.74 -16.59
CA LEU A 114 0.36 2.90 -15.13
C LEU A 114 1.10 4.18 -14.69
N PRO A 115 2.26 4.55 -15.24
CA PRO A 115 2.93 5.80 -14.93
C PRO A 115 2.06 7.03 -15.18
N THR A 116 1.38 7.06 -16.30
CA THR A 116 0.50 8.18 -16.66
C THR A 116 -0.70 8.27 -15.72
N LEU A 117 -1.33 7.15 -15.38
CA LEU A 117 -2.44 7.10 -14.41
C LEU A 117 -1.99 7.54 -13.02
N ALA A 118 -0.84 7.04 -12.56
CA ALA A 118 -0.26 7.41 -11.30
C ALA A 118 0.06 8.91 -11.22
N ARG A 119 0.69 9.45 -12.25
CA ARG A 119 1.00 10.87 -12.35
C ARG A 119 -0.27 11.73 -12.33
N HIS A 120 -1.31 11.32 -13.05
CA HIS A 120 -2.61 11.99 -13.06
C HIS A 120 -3.25 12.00 -11.67
N ALA A 121 -3.10 10.91 -10.90
CA ALA A 121 -3.57 10.79 -9.51
C ALA A 121 -2.67 11.52 -8.48
N GLY A 122 -1.59 12.19 -8.91
CA GLY A 122 -0.66 12.89 -8.03
C GLY A 122 0.36 12.00 -7.32
N ILE A 123 0.49 10.75 -7.75
CA ILE A 123 1.44 9.79 -7.21
C ILE A 123 2.84 10.07 -7.76
N ARG A 124 3.86 9.89 -6.92
CA ARG A 124 5.26 10.24 -7.23
C ARG A 124 6.23 9.08 -7.08
N GLY A 125 5.80 7.97 -6.48
CA GLY A 125 6.63 6.80 -6.21
C GLY A 125 5.97 5.51 -6.67
N PHE A 126 6.81 4.55 -7.03
CA PHE A 126 6.38 3.20 -7.39
C PHE A 126 7.33 2.18 -6.79
N HIS A 127 6.78 1.19 -6.08
CA HIS A 127 7.52 0.13 -5.42
C HIS A 127 7.06 -1.23 -5.91
N THR A 128 7.99 -2.05 -6.36
CA THR A 128 7.74 -3.45 -6.72
C THR A 128 9.00 -4.29 -6.56
N ALA A 129 8.81 -5.58 -6.30
CA ALA A 129 9.90 -6.57 -6.33
C ALA A 129 9.94 -7.36 -7.65
N LYS A 130 8.99 -7.12 -8.57
CA LYS A 130 8.77 -8.00 -9.72
C LYS A 130 9.46 -7.58 -11.01
N LEU A 131 10.01 -6.39 -11.12
CA LEU A 131 10.72 -5.96 -12.33
C LEU A 131 12.02 -6.76 -12.59
N ALA A 132 12.65 -7.24 -11.52
CA ALA A 132 13.88 -8.03 -11.59
C ALA A 132 13.64 -9.53 -11.44
N TRP A 133 12.39 -9.99 -11.45
CA TRP A 133 12.03 -11.38 -11.18
C TRP A 133 11.91 -12.15 -12.50
N GLY A 134 12.81 -13.11 -12.71
CA GLY A 134 12.84 -13.94 -13.89
C GLY A 134 13.84 -13.47 -14.96
N ALA A 135 14.01 -14.30 -15.99
CA ALA A 135 14.99 -14.12 -17.06
C ALA A 135 14.60 -13.05 -18.11
N ALA A 136 13.51 -12.33 -17.92
CA ALA A 136 13.20 -11.19 -18.77
C ALA A 136 14.26 -10.12 -18.51
N SER A 137 15.17 -9.94 -19.44
CA SER A 137 16.24 -9.00 -19.28
C SER A 137 15.69 -7.61 -18.99
N TYR A 138 16.01 -7.11 -17.81
CA TYR A 138 15.83 -5.74 -17.36
C TYR A 138 16.25 -4.72 -18.43
N ASP A 139 17.24 -5.08 -19.24
CA ASP A 139 17.79 -4.29 -20.35
C ASP A 139 16.80 -3.98 -21.48
N ARG A 140 15.71 -4.72 -21.60
CA ARG A 140 14.67 -4.48 -22.62
C ARG A 140 13.52 -3.58 -22.15
N LEU A 141 13.49 -3.27 -20.88
CA LEU A 141 12.47 -2.39 -20.27
C LEU A 141 13.02 -0.96 -20.14
N ALA A 142 13.76 -0.50 -21.12
CA ALA A 142 14.20 0.89 -21.16
C ALA A 142 13.04 1.81 -21.59
N PRO A 143 12.99 3.04 -21.10
CA PRO A 143 13.60 3.55 -19.89
C PRO A 143 12.54 3.69 -18.80
N PHE A 144 12.63 2.95 -17.72
CA PHE A 144 11.95 3.37 -16.52
C PHE A 144 12.64 4.65 -16.03
N GLY A 145 12.24 5.74 -16.61
CA GLY A 145 12.65 7.04 -16.12
C GLY A 145 12.16 7.17 -14.68
N VAL A 146 12.98 7.72 -13.82
CA VAL A 146 12.56 8.25 -12.53
C VAL A 146 11.44 9.27 -12.84
N TRP A 147 10.27 9.04 -12.35
CA TRP A 147 9.11 9.87 -12.63
C TRP A 147 9.08 11.11 -11.74
#